data_fad8cf92a7a128d0b64fa2215c2e447f
#
_entry.id   fad8cf92a7a128d0b64fa2215c2e447f
#
_cell.length_a   1.000
_cell.length_b   1.000
_cell.length_c   1.000
_cell.angle_alpha   90.00
_cell.angle_beta   90.00
_cell.angle_gamma   90.00
#
_symmetry.space_group_name_H-M   'P 1'
#
loop_
_entity.id
_entity.type
_entity.pdbx_description
1 polymer ?
#
loop_
_entity_poly.entity_id
_entity_poly.type
_entity_poly.pdbx_seq_one_letter_code
_entity_poly.pdbx_strand_id
1 'polypeptide(L)'
;ARERGLDTIVGPKGLSPFDGYGILVEGFEYRQMMTMMNYNYDYYPRLIEAYGFEKEVDFVSCYLPANSFKMPERVERIARRVLERGTLWVKTFKSKRELIQWAPRIGYTYNKAFVNNWEYYPFTPREIDFVVTNIMTVADHRLIKIITHGEEVVGFLFAFHDVSAALQRVRGRGGVRRRGSKGIRCLQP
;
A
#
# COMPACT_ATOMS: atom_id res chain seq x y z
N ALA A 1 -4.26 -20.33 -22.50
CA ALA A 1 -3.00 -20.83 -21.94
C ALA A 1 -2.48 -21.99 -22.80
N ARG A 2 -3.17 -23.12 -22.89
CA ARG A 2 -2.73 -24.34 -23.58
C ARG A 2 -2.31 -24.11 -25.04
N GLU A 3 -3.08 -23.31 -25.80
CA GLU A 3 -2.77 -22.95 -27.21
C GLU A 3 -1.43 -22.20 -27.36
N ARG A 4 -0.94 -21.59 -26.27
CA ARG A 4 0.34 -20.87 -26.20
C ARG A 4 1.44 -21.65 -25.47
N GLY A 5 1.21 -22.93 -25.19
CA GLY A 5 2.15 -23.77 -24.45
C GLY A 5 2.31 -23.40 -22.97
N LEU A 6 1.34 -22.68 -22.39
CA LEU A 6 1.30 -22.35 -20.97
C LEU A 6 0.50 -23.41 -20.21
N ASP A 7 1.05 -23.92 -19.13
CA ASP A 7 0.48 -24.99 -18.31
C ASP A 7 -0.19 -24.45 -17.03
N THR A 8 0.15 -23.24 -16.62
CA THR A 8 -0.32 -22.63 -15.38
C THR A 8 -0.97 -21.28 -15.62
N ILE A 9 -2.02 -20.97 -14.87
CA ILE A 9 -2.67 -19.65 -14.80
C ILE A 9 -2.74 -19.26 -13.33
N VAL A 10 -2.15 -18.11 -12.98
CA VAL A 10 -2.19 -17.55 -11.63
C VAL A 10 -3.02 -16.28 -11.62
N GLY A 11 -3.95 -16.17 -10.68
CA GLY A 11 -4.83 -15.00 -10.56
C GLY A 11 -5.93 -15.19 -9.51
N PRO A 12 -6.79 -14.19 -9.33
CA PRO A 12 -6.79 -12.89 -10.02
C PRO A 12 -5.71 -11.94 -9.48
N LYS A 13 -4.95 -11.34 -10.37
CA LYS A 13 -3.93 -10.35 -10.00
C LYS A 13 -3.67 -9.35 -11.13
N GLY A 14 -3.23 -8.15 -10.77
CA GLY A 14 -2.70 -7.17 -11.71
C GLY A 14 -1.23 -7.43 -12.07
N LEU A 15 -0.65 -6.54 -12.85
CA LEU A 15 0.76 -6.62 -13.26
C LEU A 15 1.72 -6.33 -12.11
N SER A 16 1.25 -5.63 -11.08
CA SER A 16 2.02 -5.26 -9.89
C SER A 16 1.17 -5.31 -8.63
N PRO A 17 1.77 -5.30 -7.43
CA PRO A 17 1.04 -5.21 -6.16
C PRO A 17 0.12 -3.99 -6.06
N PHE A 18 0.42 -2.91 -6.80
CA PHE A 18 -0.38 -1.68 -6.82
C PHE A 18 -1.63 -1.79 -7.69
N ASP A 19 -1.72 -2.81 -8.54
CA ASP A 19 -2.91 -3.11 -9.35
C ASP A 19 -3.87 -4.06 -8.61
N GLY A 20 -3.50 -4.50 -7.42
CA GLY A 20 -4.23 -5.42 -6.58
C GLY A 20 -3.94 -6.89 -6.85
N TYR A 21 -3.87 -7.67 -5.78
CA TYR A 21 -3.71 -9.12 -5.82
C TYR A 21 -4.87 -9.80 -5.12
N GLY A 22 -5.26 -10.96 -5.64
CA GLY A 22 -6.20 -11.87 -5.02
C GLY A 22 -7.63 -11.33 -4.90
N ILE A 23 -8.40 -12.07 -4.15
CA ILE A 23 -9.77 -11.75 -3.77
C ILE A 23 -9.93 -11.83 -2.26
N LEU A 24 -10.89 -11.10 -1.73
CA LEU A 24 -11.29 -11.23 -0.33
C LEU A 24 -11.94 -12.61 -0.13
N VAL A 25 -11.46 -13.38 0.83
CA VAL A 25 -11.98 -14.70 1.17
C VAL A 25 -12.52 -14.77 2.59
N GLU A 26 -12.01 -13.93 3.49
CA GLU A 26 -12.43 -13.82 4.89
C GLU A 26 -12.53 -12.35 5.32
N GLY A 27 -13.35 -12.05 6.33
CA GLY A 27 -13.48 -10.72 6.89
C GLY A 27 -14.48 -9.82 6.16
N PHE A 28 -15.48 -10.40 5.49
CA PHE A 28 -16.55 -9.65 4.79
C PHE A 28 -17.37 -8.77 5.74
N GLU A 29 -17.43 -9.11 7.01
CA GLU A 29 -18.10 -8.35 8.06
C GLU A 29 -17.34 -7.07 8.46
N TYR A 30 -16.05 -6.99 8.15
CA TYR A 30 -15.25 -5.83 8.46
C TYR A 30 -15.29 -4.79 7.34
N ARG A 31 -15.17 -3.55 7.74
CA ARG A 31 -15.06 -2.45 6.80
C ARG A 31 -13.68 -2.46 6.13
N GLN A 32 -13.65 -2.64 4.83
CA GLN A 32 -12.43 -2.62 4.05
C GLN A 32 -11.99 -1.18 3.70
N MET A 33 -10.68 -0.98 3.58
CA MET A 33 -10.10 0.27 3.09
C MET A 33 -10.21 0.32 1.56
N MET A 34 -11.17 1.09 1.04
CA MET A 34 -11.55 1.11 -0.38
C MET A 34 -10.42 1.49 -1.35
N THR A 35 -9.42 2.24 -0.88
CA THR A 35 -8.35 2.76 -1.74
C THR A 35 -7.15 1.82 -1.89
N MET A 36 -7.02 0.82 -1.02
CA MET A 36 -5.83 -0.04 -0.97
C MET A 36 -6.16 -1.53 -0.88
N MET A 37 -7.43 -1.89 -0.77
CA MET A 37 -7.86 -3.27 -0.54
C MET A 37 -8.83 -3.70 -1.64
N ASN A 38 -8.66 -4.93 -2.12
CA ASN A 38 -9.64 -5.54 -3.00
C ASN A 38 -10.89 -5.89 -2.20
N TYR A 39 -12.05 -5.71 -2.84
CA TYR A 39 -13.34 -6.12 -2.29
C TYR A 39 -14.16 -6.80 -3.37
N ASN A 40 -14.80 -7.90 -3.01
CA ASN A 40 -15.67 -8.68 -3.89
C ASN A 40 -16.83 -9.25 -3.08
N TYR A 41 -17.80 -9.83 -3.75
CA TYR A 41 -18.86 -10.58 -3.09
C TYR A 41 -18.34 -11.93 -2.56
N ASP A 42 -18.97 -12.44 -1.52
CA ASP A 42 -18.62 -13.67 -0.82
C ASP A 42 -18.73 -14.95 -1.68
N TYR A 43 -19.47 -14.88 -2.78
CA TYR A 43 -19.60 -16.02 -3.71
C TYR A 43 -18.42 -16.16 -4.70
N TYR A 44 -17.55 -15.16 -4.85
CA TYR A 44 -16.44 -15.18 -5.82
C TYR A 44 -15.45 -16.33 -5.57
N PRO A 45 -15.02 -16.63 -4.34
CA PRO A 45 -14.16 -17.77 -4.08
C PRO A 45 -14.73 -19.06 -4.63
N ARG A 46 -16.03 -19.33 -4.37
CA ARG A 46 -16.71 -20.54 -4.85
C ARG A 46 -16.78 -20.64 -6.38
N LEU A 47 -16.92 -19.51 -7.08
CA LEU A 47 -16.88 -19.50 -8.53
C LEU A 47 -15.50 -19.86 -9.07
N ILE A 48 -14.45 -19.31 -8.48
CA ILE A 48 -13.06 -19.55 -8.89
C ILE A 48 -12.69 -21.02 -8.65
N GLU A 49 -13.03 -21.56 -7.49
CA GLU A 49 -12.82 -22.97 -7.14
C GLU A 49 -13.61 -23.91 -8.07
N ALA A 50 -14.86 -23.56 -8.41
CA ALA A 50 -15.68 -24.33 -9.34
C ALA A 50 -15.09 -24.41 -10.77
N TYR A 51 -14.25 -23.46 -11.15
CA TYR A 51 -13.48 -23.48 -12.40
C TYR A 51 -12.16 -24.25 -12.30
N GLY A 52 -11.86 -24.86 -11.15
CA GLY A 52 -10.67 -25.68 -10.93
C GLY A 52 -9.43 -24.91 -10.50
N PHE A 53 -9.58 -23.68 -10.01
CA PHE A 53 -8.47 -22.97 -9.37
C PHE A 53 -8.29 -23.45 -7.94
N GLU A 54 -7.04 -23.56 -7.53
CA GLU A 54 -6.64 -23.88 -6.16
C GLU A 54 -5.96 -22.68 -5.50
N LYS A 55 -6.09 -22.58 -4.18
CA LYS A 55 -5.45 -21.52 -3.42
C LYS A 55 -3.93 -21.68 -3.44
N GLU A 56 -3.21 -20.63 -3.78
CA GLU A 56 -1.75 -20.63 -3.80
C GLU A 56 -1.15 -19.90 -2.60
N VAL A 57 -1.62 -18.67 -2.29
CA VAL A 57 -1.06 -17.83 -1.23
C VAL A 57 -2.15 -17.00 -0.56
N ASP A 58 -1.95 -16.69 0.72
CA ASP A 58 -2.79 -15.77 1.48
C ASP A 58 -2.03 -14.47 1.78
N PHE A 59 -2.71 -13.34 1.62
CA PHE A 59 -2.30 -12.03 2.13
C PHE A 59 -3.21 -11.65 3.30
N VAL A 60 -2.60 -11.28 4.42
CA VAL A 60 -3.34 -10.94 5.63
C VAL A 60 -3.28 -9.45 5.88
N SER A 61 -4.45 -8.84 6.07
CA SER A 61 -4.56 -7.46 6.55
C SER A 61 -4.89 -7.44 8.04
N CYS A 62 -4.18 -6.60 8.79
CA CYS A 62 -4.35 -6.48 10.22
C CYS A 62 -4.97 -5.12 10.58
N TYR A 63 -5.93 -5.14 11.50
CA TYR A 63 -6.50 -3.93 12.09
C TYR A 63 -5.86 -3.67 13.45
N LEU A 64 -5.31 -2.47 13.64
CA LEU A 64 -4.73 -2.01 14.89
C LEU A 64 -5.55 -0.82 15.41
N PRO A 65 -6.44 -1.02 16.41
CA PRO A 65 -7.24 0.07 16.95
C PRO A 65 -6.35 1.02 17.77
N ALA A 66 -6.25 2.26 17.34
CA ALA A 66 -5.34 3.27 17.92
C ALA A 66 -5.61 3.57 19.41
N ASN A 67 -6.85 3.40 19.86
CA ASN A 67 -7.27 3.64 21.25
C ASN A 67 -6.88 2.52 22.24
N SER A 68 -6.62 1.31 21.74
CA SER A 68 -6.29 0.14 22.58
C SER A 68 -4.96 -0.50 22.23
N PHE A 69 -4.39 -0.21 21.07
CA PHE A 69 -3.09 -0.73 20.68
C PHE A 69 -1.98 -0.17 21.56
N LYS A 70 -1.19 -1.06 22.13
CA LYS A 70 0.04 -0.72 22.85
C LYS A 70 1.22 -1.34 22.11
N MET A 71 2.23 -0.53 21.87
CA MET A 71 3.47 -1.02 21.28
C MET A 71 4.10 -2.06 22.21
N PRO A 72 4.46 -3.26 21.70
CA PRO A 72 5.17 -4.23 22.54
C PRO A 72 6.49 -3.66 23.06
N GLU A 73 6.76 -3.81 24.35
CA GLU A 73 7.98 -3.27 25.02
C GLU A 73 9.28 -3.73 24.33
N ARG A 74 9.27 -4.94 23.77
CA ARG A 74 10.42 -5.45 23.00
C ARG A 74 10.70 -4.58 21.79
N VAL A 75 9.66 -4.16 21.06
CA VAL A 75 9.79 -3.32 19.86
C VAL A 75 10.27 -1.93 20.24
N GLU A 76 9.70 -1.33 21.29
CA GLU A 76 10.13 -0.02 21.78
C GLU A 76 11.61 -0.03 22.22
N ARG A 77 12.02 -1.06 22.95
CA ARG A 77 13.41 -1.22 23.38
C ARG A 77 14.39 -1.35 22.22
N ILE A 78 14.01 -2.11 21.18
CA ILE A 78 14.84 -2.26 19.97
C ILE A 78 14.92 -0.92 19.25
N ALA A 79 13.80 -0.24 19.03
CA ALA A 79 13.75 1.06 18.36
C ALA A 79 14.62 2.10 19.09
N ARG A 80 14.52 2.18 20.41
CA ARG A 80 15.35 3.07 21.24
C ARG A 80 16.83 2.79 21.06
N ARG A 81 17.26 1.53 21.15
CA ARG A 81 18.68 1.15 20.95
C ARG A 81 19.20 1.49 19.56
N VAL A 82 18.35 1.33 18.53
CA VAL A 82 18.73 1.69 17.16
C VAL A 82 18.93 3.20 17.03
N LEU A 83 18.04 3.99 17.61
CA LEU A 83 18.14 5.45 17.60
C LEU A 83 19.35 5.95 18.42
N GLU A 84 19.61 5.37 19.59
CA GLU A 84 20.76 5.71 20.45
C GLU A 84 22.10 5.44 19.76
N ARG A 85 22.19 4.45 18.88
CA ARG A 85 23.40 4.18 18.08
C ARG A 85 23.72 5.30 17.08
N GLY A 86 22.75 6.15 16.74
CA GLY A 86 22.94 7.29 15.85
C GLY A 86 23.37 6.98 14.43
N THR A 87 23.16 5.72 13.98
CA THR A 87 23.51 5.28 12.62
C THR A 87 22.32 5.36 11.65
N LEU A 88 21.11 5.33 12.18
CA LEU A 88 19.86 5.37 11.40
C LEU A 88 19.03 6.61 11.77
N TRP A 89 18.46 7.24 10.78
CA TRP A 89 17.68 8.47 10.92
C TRP A 89 16.30 8.32 10.29
N VAL A 90 15.28 8.85 10.96
CA VAL A 90 13.93 8.93 10.40
C VAL A 90 13.80 10.24 9.64
N LYS A 91 13.79 10.15 8.30
CA LYS A 91 13.53 11.28 7.41
C LYS A 91 12.03 11.55 7.35
N THR A 92 11.65 12.79 7.61
CA THR A 92 10.31 13.34 7.41
C THR A 92 10.34 14.40 6.32
N PHE A 93 9.19 14.63 5.68
CA PHE A 93 9.10 15.55 4.55
C PHE A 93 8.30 16.80 4.93
N LYS A 94 8.80 17.96 4.50
CA LYS A 94 8.14 19.26 4.72
C LYS A 94 7.07 19.55 3.66
N SER A 95 7.12 18.85 2.52
CA SER A 95 6.20 19.05 1.41
C SER A 95 6.11 17.83 0.51
N LYS A 96 5.04 17.76 -0.31
CA LYS A 96 4.92 16.76 -1.39
C LYS A 96 6.05 16.88 -2.42
N ARG A 97 6.52 18.11 -2.70
CA ARG A 97 7.63 18.34 -3.64
C ARG A 97 8.92 17.69 -3.14
N GLU A 98 9.22 17.84 -1.86
CA GLU A 98 10.38 17.19 -1.25
C GLU A 98 10.26 15.66 -1.32
N LEU A 99 9.10 15.10 -1.01
CA LEU A 99 8.85 13.66 -1.11
C LEU A 99 9.07 13.14 -2.53
N ILE A 100 8.58 13.85 -3.55
CA ILE A 100 8.77 13.47 -4.96
C ILE A 100 10.26 13.43 -5.34
N GLN A 101 11.07 14.36 -4.85
CA GLN A 101 12.52 14.35 -5.09
C GLN A 101 13.21 13.10 -4.54
N TRP A 102 12.64 12.46 -3.53
CA TRP A 102 13.14 11.22 -2.94
C TRP A 102 12.60 9.95 -3.61
N ALA A 103 11.60 10.08 -4.47
CA ALA A 103 10.94 8.94 -5.10
C ALA A 103 11.88 7.96 -5.81
N PRO A 104 12.91 8.38 -6.57
CA PRO A 104 13.84 7.44 -7.20
C PRO A 104 14.63 6.61 -6.17
N ARG A 105 15.07 7.22 -5.07
CA ARG A 105 15.79 6.52 -3.97
C ARG A 105 14.88 5.52 -3.27
N ILE A 106 13.61 5.91 -3.04
CA ILE A 106 12.61 5.04 -2.42
C ILE A 106 12.29 3.86 -3.33
N GLY A 107 12.09 4.10 -4.64
CA GLY A 107 11.83 3.06 -5.63
C GLY A 107 12.97 2.06 -5.74
N TYR A 108 14.22 2.52 -5.72
CA TYR A 108 15.39 1.65 -5.70
C TYR A 108 15.40 0.75 -4.46
N THR A 109 15.15 1.33 -3.27
CA THR A 109 15.08 0.55 -2.02
C THR A 109 13.91 -0.41 -2.03
N TYR A 110 12.76 0.01 -2.58
CA TYR A 110 11.60 -0.85 -2.75
C TYR A 110 11.95 -2.10 -3.56
N ASN A 111 12.57 -1.92 -4.72
CA ASN A 111 13.01 -3.03 -5.57
C ASN A 111 13.95 -3.99 -4.84
N LYS A 112 14.89 -3.46 -4.05
CA LYS A 112 15.80 -4.29 -3.24
C LYS A 112 15.09 -5.04 -2.10
N ALA A 113 14.16 -4.38 -1.43
CA ALA A 113 13.49 -4.94 -0.26
C ALA A 113 12.55 -6.10 -0.61
N PHE A 114 11.92 -6.04 -1.78
CA PHE A 114 10.88 -6.99 -2.17
C PHE A 114 11.34 -8.05 -3.18
N VAL A 115 12.64 -8.10 -3.51
CA VAL A 115 13.18 -9.03 -4.52
C VAL A 115 12.86 -10.50 -4.26
N ASN A 116 12.68 -10.90 -3.01
CA ASN A 116 12.35 -12.27 -2.60
C ASN A 116 10.86 -12.46 -2.27
N ASN A 117 10.02 -11.47 -2.50
CA ASN A 117 8.59 -11.61 -2.27
C ASN A 117 7.96 -12.45 -3.39
N TRP A 118 6.86 -13.12 -3.04
CA TRP A 118 6.10 -13.93 -3.96
C TRP A 118 5.73 -13.14 -5.22
N GLU A 119 6.13 -13.68 -6.38
CA GLU A 119 5.90 -13.10 -7.71
C GLU A 119 6.22 -11.60 -7.84
N TYR A 120 7.26 -11.14 -7.17
CA TYR A 120 7.70 -9.76 -7.27
C TYR A 120 8.51 -9.53 -8.55
N TYR A 121 8.15 -8.47 -9.28
CA TYR A 121 8.89 -7.95 -10.42
C TYR A 121 9.40 -6.54 -10.09
N PRO A 122 10.69 -6.24 -10.30
CA PRO A 122 11.24 -4.91 -10.04
C PRO A 122 10.58 -3.85 -10.92
N PHE A 123 10.24 -2.72 -10.34
CA PHE A 123 9.74 -1.57 -11.09
C PHE A 123 10.84 -0.94 -11.93
N THR A 124 10.50 -0.63 -13.17
CA THR A 124 11.29 0.25 -14.02
C THR A 124 11.18 1.71 -13.55
N PRO A 125 12.12 2.59 -13.91
CA PRO A 125 12.01 4.02 -13.60
C PRO A 125 10.67 4.64 -14.05
N ARG A 126 10.18 4.25 -15.21
CA ARG A 126 8.90 4.75 -15.76
C ARG A 126 7.69 4.30 -14.92
N GLU A 127 7.71 3.08 -14.43
CA GLU A 127 6.67 2.56 -13.54
C GLU A 127 6.72 3.24 -12.16
N ILE A 128 7.92 3.52 -11.64
CA ILE A 128 8.09 4.31 -10.42
C ILE A 128 7.46 5.70 -10.59
N ASP A 129 7.73 6.40 -11.69
CA ASP A 129 7.13 7.71 -11.97
C ASP A 129 5.61 7.65 -12.07
N PHE A 130 5.07 6.61 -12.71
CA PHE A 130 3.63 6.37 -12.79
C PHE A 130 3.00 6.14 -11.42
N VAL A 131 3.60 5.26 -10.61
CA VAL A 131 3.14 4.96 -9.24
C VAL A 131 3.18 6.22 -8.38
N VAL A 132 4.27 6.98 -8.42
CA VAL A 132 4.44 8.23 -7.68
C VAL A 132 3.36 9.24 -8.07
N THR A 133 3.10 9.42 -9.35
CA THR A 133 2.07 10.35 -9.84
C THR A 133 0.69 9.99 -9.29
N ASN A 134 0.34 8.71 -9.29
CA ASN A 134 -0.96 8.24 -8.79
C ASN A 134 -1.05 8.33 -7.26
N ILE A 135 -0.02 7.88 -6.54
CA ILE A 135 0.01 7.92 -5.08
C ILE A 135 -0.03 9.35 -4.55
N MET A 136 0.63 10.30 -5.22
CA MET A 136 0.64 11.71 -4.78
C MET A 136 -0.73 12.36 -4.79
N THR A 137 -1.74 11.79 -5.45
CA THR A 137 -3.12 12.30 -5.38
C THR A 137 -3.74 12.11 -3.99
N VAL A 138 -3.41 11.01 -3.32
CA VAL A 138 -3.96 10.61 -2.00
C VAL A 138 -2.94 10.68 -0.87
N ALA A 139 -1.64 10.71 -1.18
CA ALA A 139 -0.57 10.71 -0.20
C ALA A 139 -0.53 12.02 0.61
N ASP A 140 -0.34 11.87 1.92
CA ASP A 140 0.06 12.94 2.81
C ASP A 140 1.54 12.74 3.19
N HIS A 141 2.40 13.69 2.80
CA HIS A 141 3.84 13.62 3.06
C HIS A 141 4.19 13.49 4.56
N ARG A 142 3.29 13.91 5.45
CA ARG A 142 3.48 13.80 6.90
C ARG A 142 3.36 12.36 7.40
N LEU A 143 2.61 11.51 6.69
CA LEU A 143 2.38 10.10 7.02
C LEU A 143 3.42 9.17 6.39
N ILE A 144 4.25 9.66 5.48
CA ILE A 144 5.31 8.88 4.85
C ILE A 144 6.60 9.10 5.65
N LYS A 145 7.23 8.00 6.06
CA LYS A 145 8.48 7.99 6.81
C LYS A 145 9.51 7.14 6.10
N ILE A 146 10.74 7.60 6.10
CA ILE A 146 11.86 6.89 5.49
C ILE A 146 12.96 6.76 6.53
N ILE A 147 13.59 5.61 6.58
CA ILE A 147 14.77 5.36 7.40
C ILE A 147 15.98 5.45 6.49
N THR A 148 16.96 6.28 6.88
CA THR A 148 18.21 6.45 6.16
C THR A 148 19.40 6.03 6.99
N HIS A 149 20.43 5.48 6.33
CA HIS A 149 21.78 5.33 6.82
C HIS A 149 22.68 6.26 6.01
N GLY A 150 23.08 7.37 6.59
CA GLY A 150 23.64 8.48 5.81
C GLY A 150 22.65 8.98 4.76
N GLU A 151 23.02 8.93 3.50
CA GLU A 151 22.15 9.29 2.36
C GLU A 151 21.37 8.13 1.75
N GLU A 152 21.68 6.90 2.15
CA GLU A 152 21.03 5.70 1.62
C GLU A 152 19.68 5.47 2.33
N VAL A 153 18.63 5.21 1.56
CA VAL A 153 17.34 4.76 2.07
C VAL A 153 17.45 3.26 2.38
N VAL A 154 17.25 2.91 3.66
CA VAL A 154 17.32 1.52 4.14
C VAL A 154 15.97 0.98 4.63
N GLY A 155 14.96 1.82 4.69
CA GLY A 155 13.60 1.43 5.06
C GLY A 155 12.59 2.52 4.79
N PHE A 156 11.31 2.13 4.71
CA PHE A 156 10.22 3.07 4.49
C PHE A 156 8.92 2.59 5.14
N LEU A 157 8.08 3.55 5.47
CA LEU A 157 6.69 3.37 5.89
C LEU A 157 5.81 4.26 5.04
N PHE A 158 4.85 3.66 4.35
CA PHE A 158 3.79 4.37 3.64
C PHE A 158 2.48 4.24 4.42
N ALA A 159 1.97 5.34 4.90
CA ALA A 159 0.66 5.39 5.51
C ALA A 159 -0.24 6.38 4.75
N PHE A 160 -1.52 6.04 4.67
CA PHE A 160 -2.54 6.81 3.95
C PHE A 160 -3.73 7.04 4.85
N HIS A 161 -4.43 8.14 4.63
CA HIS A 161 -5.73 8.36 5.28
C HIS A 161 -6.76 7.36 4.76
N ASP A 162 -7.53 6.77 5.66
CA ASP A 162 -8.71 6.00 5.25
C ASP A 162 -9.82 6.97 4.80
N VAL A 163 -9.99 7.08 3.50
CA VAL A 163 -11.02 7.91 2.86
C VAL A 163 -12.30 7.14 2.53
N SER A 164 -12.41 5.89 2.94
CA SER A 164 -13.52 4.99 2.59
C SER A 164 -14.89 5.56 2.94
N ALA A 165 -15.05 6.18 4.12
CA ALA A 165 -16.31 6.80 4.50
C ALA A 165 -16.71 7.98 3.60
N ALA A 166 -15.74 8.75 3.14
CA ALA A 166 -15.99 9.86 2.22
C ALA A 166 -16.39 9.32 0.84
N LEU A 167 -15.69 8.31 0.33
CA LEU A 167 -15.99 7.67 -0.94
C LEU A 167 -17.39 7.03 -0.95
N GLN A 168 -17.76 6.34 0.11
CA GLN A 168 -19.10 5.76 0.26
C GLN A 168 -20.21 6.81 0.21
N ARG A 169 -20.02 7.98 0.84
CA ARG A 169 -21.00 9.09 0.81
C ARG A 169 -21.19 9.67 -0.58
N VAL A 170 -20.14 9.72 -1.37
CA VAL A 170 -20.15 10.28 -2.74
C VAL A 170 -20.87 9.35 -3.72
N ARG A 171 -20.96 8.04 -3.42
CA ARG A 171 -21.66 7.03 -4.23
C ARG A 171 -21.32 7.11 -5.74
N GLY A 172 -20.05 7.31 -6.07
CA GLY A 172 -19.62 7.47 -7.47
C GLY A 172 -19.98 8.81 -8.12
N ARG A 173 -20.65 9.73 -7.41
CA ARG A 173 -21.00 11.08 -7.92
C ARG A 173 -19.89 12.12 -7.76
N GLY A 174 -18.69 11.70 -7.42
CA GLY A 174 -17.50 12.54 -7.32
C GLY A 174 -16.96 12.93 -8.69
N GLY A 175 -17.70 13.74 -9.41
CA GLY A 175 -17.13 14.46 -10.56
C GLY A 175 -16.04 15.38 -10.03
N VAL A 176 -14.80 15.25 -10.52
CA VAL A 176 -13.72 16.20 -10.29
C VAL A 176 -14.16 17.56 -10.84
N ARG A 177 -14.79 18.40 -10.03
CA ARG A 177 -14.92 19.81 -10.37
C ARG A 177 -13.52 20.42 -10.35
N ARG A 178 -12.89 20.47 -11.49
CA ARG A 178 -11.81 21.39 -11.75
C ARG A 178 -12.39 22.81 -11.70
N ARG A 179 -12.43 23.41 -10.49
CA ARG A 179 -12.43 24.85 -10.24
C ARG A 179 -12.39 25.08 -8.72
N GLY A 180 -11.32 25.70 -8.24
CA GLY A 180 -11.23 26.35 -6.94
C GLY A 180 -11.32 25.40 -5.74
N SER A 181 -10.34 24.56 -5.54
CA SER A 181 -10.28 23.65 -4.41
C SER A 181 -9.93 24.37 -3.11
N LYS A 182 -10.94 24.64 -2.31
CA LYS A 182 -10.72 24.55 -0.86
C LYS A 182 -10.84 23.08 -0.51
N GLY A 183 -9.74 22.52 0.04
CA GLY A 183 -9.54 21.09 0.23
C GLY A 183 -10.69 20.37 0.92
N ILE A 184 -10.78 19.08 0.66
CA ILE A 184 -11.60 18.14 1.44
C ILE A 184 -11.19 18.30 2.91
N ARG A 185 -12.00 18.94 3.71
CA ARG A 185 -11.81 18.96 5.16
C ARG A 185 -12.14 17.55 5.64
N CYS A 186 -11.13 16.82 6.08
CA CYS A 186 -11.36 15.66 6.93
C CYS A 186 -12.10 16.16 8.17
N LEU A 187 -13.35 15.78 8.32
CA LEU A 187 -14.06 15.93 9.57
C LEU A 187 -13.38 14.98 10.56
N GLN A 188 -12.71 15.55 11.55
CA GLN A 188 -12.30 14.82 12.75
C GLN A 188 -13.57 14.38 13.51
N PRO A 189 -13.48 13.27 14.28
CA PRO A 189 -14.62 12.74 15.03
C PRO A 189 -15.15 13.70 16.07
#